data_cf9e3dbabd025c96fe70f43beb9d2e8a
#
_entry.id   cf9e3dbabd025c96fe70f43beb9d2e8a
#
_cell.length_a   1.000
_cell.length_b   1.000
_cell.length_c   1.000
_cell.angle_alpha   90.00
_cell.angle_beta   90.00
_cell.angle_gamma   90.00
#
_symmetry.space_group_name_H-M   'P 1'
#
loop_
_entity.id
_entity.type
_entity.pdbx_description
1 polymer ?
#
loop_
_entity_poly.entity_id
_entity_poly.type
_entity_poly.pdbx_seq_one_letter_code
_entity_poly.pdbx_strand_id
1 'polypeptide(L)'
;MYIEIGYPKDAMISKEKIDDELNKTLKNLKKVGVIDDSFELVAHESIVMNPAYVHIDTENDKLVRKIMNDLSENNIYSIGRYGAWTYCSMEDCMLDAKNLSKKI
;
A
#
# COMPACT_ATOMS: atom_id res chain seq x y z
N MET A 1 2.14 -9.74 -13.30
CA MET A 1 3.06 -9.79 -12.14
C MET A 1 3.06 -8.43 -11.48
N TYR A 2 3.01 -8.38 -10.15
CA TYR A 2 3.18 -7.14 -9.37
C TYR A 2 4.56 -7.14 -8.74
N ILE A 3 5.21 -5.97 -8.75
CA ILE A 3 6.52 -5.77 -8.16
C ILE A 3 6.48 -4.48 -7.37
N GLU A 4 6.81 -4.55 -6.09
CA GLU A 4 6.87 -3.39 -5.20
C GLU A 4 8.33 -3.03 -4.94
N ILE A 5 8.66 -1.75 -5.10
CA ILE A 5 9.99 -1.21 -4.83
C ILE A 5 9.85 -0.08 -3.81
N GLY A 6 10.42 -0.29 -2.62
CA GLY A 6 10.39 0.69 -1.55
C GLY A 6 11.43 1.79 -1.72
N TYR A 7 11.02 3.03 -1.48
CA TYR A 7 11.89 4.20 -1.48
C TYR A 7 11.75 4.98 -0.17
N PRO A 8 12.81 5.67 0.26
CA PRO A 8 12.71 6.65 1.35
C PRO A 8 11.70 7.74 1.02
N LYS A 9 11.11 8.36 2.07
CA LYS A 9 10.09 9.39 1.96
C LYS A 9 10.46 10.55 1.03
N ASP A 10 11.73 10.92 1.02
CA ASP A 10 12.26 12.08 0.30
C ASP A 10 12.82 11.70 -1.08
N ALA A 11 12.68 10.45 -1.50
CA ALA A 11 13.17 10.02 -2.81
C ALA A 11 12.37 10.68 -3.92
N MET A 12 13.07 11.36 -4.81
CA MET A 12 12.49 11.86 -6.06
C MET A 12 12.44 10.72 -7.08
N ILE A 13 11.25 10.36 -7.51
CA ILE A 13 11.02 9.31 -8.50
C ILE A 13 10.78 9.95 -9.86
N SER A 14 11.83 10.09 -10.66
CA SER A 14 11.74 10.55 -12.04
C SER A 14 11.35 9.41 -12.99
N LYS A 15 10.93 9.79 -14.20
CA LYS A 15 10.66 8.80 -15.26
C LYS A 15 11.88 7.94 -15.58
N GLU A 16 13.06 8.55 -15.67
CA GLU A 16 14.33 7.84 -15.91
C GLU A 16 14.58 6.80 -14.82
N LYS A 17 14.32 7.15 -13.56
CA LYS A 17 14.50 6.22 -12.44
C LYS A 17 13.51 5.05 -12.51
N ILE A 18 12.29 5.28 -12.97
CA ILE A 18 11.31 4.21 -13.20
C ILE A 18 11.81 3.26 -14.30
N ASP A 19 12.31 3.81 -15.41
CA ASP A 19 12.83 3.02 -16.53
C ASP A 19 14.07 2.20 -16.10
N ASP A 20 14.96 2.78 -15.31
CA ASP A 20 16.13 2.09 -14.75
C ASP A 20 15.72 0.95 -13.80
N GLU A 21 14.75 1.18 -12.93
CA GLU A 21 14.26 0.14 -12.01
C GLU A 21 13.52 -0.98 -12.75
N LEU A 22 12.80 -0.68 -13.82
CA LEU A 22 12.22 -1.69 -14.70
C LEU A 22 13.31 -2.59 -15.29
N ASN A 23 14.34 -1.98 -15.90
CA ASN A 23 15.45 -2.71 -16.50
C ASN A 23 16.21 -3.57 -15.49
N LYS A 24 16.45 -3.03 -14.30
CA LYS A 24 17.10 -3.74 -13.19
C LYS A 24 16.24 -4.91 -12.70
N THR A 25 14.95 -4.69 -12.61
CA THR A 25 13.97 -5.70 -12.18
C THR A 25 13.95 -6.86 -13.17
N LEU A 26 13.86 -6.61 -14.47
CA LEU A 26 13.89 -7.65 -15.51
C LEU A 26 15.18 -8.46 -15.45
N LYS A 27 16.33 -7.79 -15.28
CA LYS A 27 17.64 -8.48 -15.10
C LYS A 27 17.64 -9.37 -13.87
N ASN A 28 17.08 -8.90 -12.75
CA ASN A 28 17.02 -9.66 -11.50
C ASN A 28 16.09 -10.87 -11.63
N LEU A 29 14.91 -10.70 -12.24
CA LEU A 29 13.97 -11.80 -12.50
C LEU A 29 14.58 -12.89 -13.36
N LYS A 30 15.35 -12.51 -14.37
CA LYS A 30 16.10 -13.45 -15.21
C LYS A 30 17.19 -14.16 -14.42
N LYS A 31 17.95 -13.42 -13.61
CA LYS A 31 19.02 -13.98 -12.77
C LYS A 31 18.51 -15.03 -11.79
N VAL A 32 17.30 -14.86 -11.24
CA VAL A 32 16.70 -15.80 -10.29
C VAL A 32 15.81 -16.86 -10.96
N GLY A 33 15.74 -16.88 -12.29
CA GLY A 33 15.03 -17.91 -13.07
C GLY A 33 13.50 -17.76 -13.06
N VAL A 34 12.97 -16.59 -12.70
CA VAL A 34 11.51 -16.30 -12.77
C VAL A 34 11.08 -16.06 -14.22
N ILE A 35 11.97 -15.48 -15.04
CA ILE A 35 11.84 -15.33 -16.48
C ILE A 35 13.09 -15.85 -17.17
N ASP A 36 12.99 -16.25 -18.42
CA ASP A 36 14.08 -16.76 -19.24
C ASP A 36 14.26 -15.94 -20.53
N ASP A 37 15.04 -16.45 -21.49
CA ASP A 37 15.33 -15.78 -22.76
C ASP A 37 14.13 -15.74 -23.72
N SER A 38 13.11 -16.55 -23.48
CA SER A 38 11.87 -16.56 -24.26
C SER A 38 10.87 -15.50 -23.78
N PHE A 39 11.12 -14.87 -22.62
CA PHE A 39 10.25 -13.85 -22.07
C PHE A 39 10.26 -12.57 -22.89
N GLU A 40 9.08 -12.10 -23.25
CA GLU A 40 8.85 -10.82 -23.90
C GLU A 40 7.99 -9.92 -22.99
N LEU A 41 8.47 -8.70 -22.74
CA LEU A 41 7.70 -7.69 -22.01
C LEU A 41 6.69 -7.03 -22.95
N VAL A 42 5.45 -7.48 -22.91
CA VAL A 42 4.36 -6.98 -23.77
C VAL A 42 3.90 -5.59 -23.36
N ALA A 43 3.76 -5.35 -22.05
CA ALA A 43 3.37 -4.05 -21.51
C ALA A 43 3.79 -3.93 -20.04
N HIS A 44 3.96 -2.71 -19.56
CA HIS A 44 4.13 -2.40 -18.14
C HIS A 44 3.42 -1.10 -17.81
N GLU A 45 3.04 -0.99 -16.55
CA GLU A 45 2.56 0.24 -15.93
C GLU A 45 3.29 0.44 -14.61
N SER A 46 3.61 1.68 -14.28
CA SER A 46 4.28 2.05 -13.05
C SER A 46 3.47 3.11 -12.31
N ILE A 47 3.15 2.83 -11.06
CA ILE A 47 2.38 3.73 -10.20
C ILE A 47 3.26 4.14 -9.02
N VAL A 48 3.46 5.44 -8.85
CA VAL A 48 4.15 5.99 -7.66
C VAL A 48 3.11 6.30 -6.61
N MET A 49 3.18 5.62 -5.47
CA MET A 49 2.29 5.82 -4.33
C MET A 49 3.00 6.62 -3.24
N ASN A 50 2.44 7.77 -2.88
CA ASN A 50 2.96 8.58 -1.78
C ASN A 50 1.80 9.23 -1.00
N PRO A 51 1.55 8.84 0.25
CA PRO A 51 2.21 7.75 0.98
C PRO A 51 1.81 6.37 0.46
N ALA A 52 2.74 5.40 0.54
CA ALA A 52 2.47 4.00 0.18
C ALA A 52 1.91 3.21 1.38
N TYR A 53 2.42 3.46 2.57
CA TYR A 53 2.06 2.75 3.80
C TYR A 53 1.88 3.70 4.98
N VAL A 54 1.02 3.28 5.92
CA VAL A 54 0.87 3.96 7.22
C VAL A 54 2.04 3.60 8.13
N HIS A 55 2.54 4.59 8.89
CA HIS A 55 3.50 4.35 9.96
C HIS A 55 2.73 4.09 11.26
N ILE A 56 2.87 2.87 11.79
CA ILE A 56 2.25 2.46 13.03
C ILE A 56 3.29 2.51 14.14
N ASP A 57 3.10 3.42 15.07
CA ASP A 57 3.85 3.51 16.33
C ASP A 57 2.88 3.74 17.48
N THR A 58 3.39 3.64 18.72
CA THR A 58 2.57 3.70 19.93
C THR A 58 1.87 5.06 20.11
N GLU A 59 2.47 6.15 19.65
CA GLU A 59 1.89 7.49 19.78
C GLU A 59 0.80 7.72 18.74
N ASN A 60 1.08 7.34 17.48
CA ASN A 60 0.10 7.41 16.40
C ASN A 60 -1.12 6.52 16.69
N ASP A 61 -0.91 5.31 17.23
CA ASP A 61 -2.02 4.43 17.59
C ASP A 61 -2.96 5.07 18.62
N LYS A 62 -2.41 5.69 19.67
CA LYS A 62 -3.20 6.42 20.68
C LYS A 62 -3.96 7.60 20.08
N LEU A 63 -3.29 8.37 19.21
CA LEU A 63 -3.92 9.52 18.54
C LEU A 63 -5.06 9.08 17.63
N VAL A 64 -4.85 8.05 16.82
CA VAL A 64 -5.85 7.50 15.91
C VAL A 64 -7.07 6.99 16.68
N ARG A 65 -6.85 6.22 17.75
CA ARG A 65 -7.96 5.75 18.60
C ARG A 65 -8.78 6.89 19.20
N LYS A 66 -8.11 7.96 19.65
CA LYS A 66 -8.79 9.15 20.15
C LYS A 66 -9.63 9.80 19.06
N ILE A 67 -9.04 10.05 17.87
CA ILE A 67 -9.76 10.65 16.74
C ILE A 67 -10.95 9.78 16.31
N MET A 68 -10.79 8.46 16.26
CA MET A 68 -11.86 7.54 15.90
C MET A 68 -13.00 7.57 16.91
N ASN A 69 -12.71 7.67 18.21
CA ASN A 69 -13.73 7.83 19.24
C ASN A 69 -14.48 9.16 19.09
N ASP A 70 -13.76 10.28 18.95
CA ASP A 70 -14.36 11.60 18.76
C ASP A 70 -15.24 11.65 17.51
N LEU A 71 -14.84 10.99 16.41
CA LEU A 71 -15.64 10.87 15.20
C LEU A 71 -16.89 10.01 15.43
N SER A 72 -16.76 8.90 16.14
CA SER A 72 -17.89 7.98 16.40
C SER A 72 -18.98 8.63 17.26
N GLU A 73 -18.63 9.52 18.18
CA GLU A 73 -19.58 10.33 18.95
C GLU A 73 -20.43 11.24 18.04
N ASN A 74 -19.94 11.57 16.87
CA ASN A 74 -20.63 12.34 15.84
C ASN A 74 -21.21 11.48 14.70
N ASN A 75 -21.36 10.17 14.91
CA ASN A 75 -21.85 9.21 13.93
C ASN A 75 -20.98 9.13 12.64
N ILE A 76 -19.69 9.44 12.74
CA ILE A 76 -18.72 9.30 11.66
C ILE A 76 -17.83 8.10 11.98
N TYR A 77 -17.81 7.12 11.09
CA TYR A 77 -17.05 5.88 11.29
C TYR A 77 -15.98 5.75 10.21
N SER A 78 -14.73 5.73 10.64
CA SER A 78 -13.57 5.53 9.77
C SER A 78 -13.11 4.08 9.84
N ILE A 79 -13.03 3.39 8.71
CA ILE A 79 -12.68 1.97 8.62
C ILE A 79 -11.67 1.70 7.51
N GLY A 80 -11.13 0.49 7.50
CA GLY A 80 -10.17 0.02 6.49
C GLY A 80 -8.75 0.49 6.76
N ARG A 81 -7.85 0.13 5.85
CA ARG A 81 -6.39 0.23 6.04
C ARG A 81 -5.92 1.65 6.43
N TYR A 82 -6.35 2.65 5.70
CA TYR A 82 -6.00 4.04 5.99
C TYR A 82 -6.94 4.69 7.00
N GLY A 83 -8.23 4.35 6.96
CA GLY A 83 -9.23 4.89 7.87
C GLY A 83 -9.03 4.45 9.32
N ALA A 84 -8.63 3.20 9.55
CA ALA A 84 -8.27 2.67 10.87
C ALA A 84 -6.76 2.78 11.17
N TRP A 85 -5.95 3.32 10.26
CA TRP A 85 -4.50 3.48 10.38
C TRP A 85 -3.79 2.18 10.75
N THR A 86 -4.09 1.09 10.03
CA THR A 86 -3.59 -0.25 10.34
C THR A 86 -3.16 -1.02 9.10
N TYR A 87 -2.32 -2.04 9.30
CA TYR A 87 -2.04 -3.02 8.26
C TYR A 87 -3.12 -4.10 8.29
N CYS A 88 -3.91 -4.17 7.23
CA CYS A 88 -4.96 -5.15 7.09
C CYS A 88 -5.09 -5.61 5.64
N SER A 89 -5.69 -6.79 5.45
CA SER A 89 -6.00 -7.34 4.13
C SER A 89 -7.28 -6.73 3.55
N MET A 90 -7.58 -7.04 2.29
CA MET A 90 -8.88 -6.71 1.69
C MET A 90 -10.03 -7.40 2.43
N GLU A 91 -9.82 -8.65 2.88
CA GLU A 91 -10.80 -9.40 3.65
C GLU A 91 -11.12 -8.70 4.98
N ASP A 92 -10.09 -8.24 5.70
CA ASP A 92 -10.28 -7.48 6.94
C ASP A 92 -11.12 -6.22 6.70
N CYS A 93 -10.85 -5.48 5.63
CA CYS A 93 -11.64 -4.30 5.27
C CYS A 93 -13.12 -4.65 4.97
N MET A 94 -13.38 -5.78 4.33
CA MET A 94 -14.74 -6.26 4.07
C MET A 94 -15.43 -6.67 5.37
N LEU A 95 -14.72 -7.32 6.28
CA LEU A 95 -15.23 -7.68 7.60
C LEU A 95 -15.53 -6.45 8.46
N ASP A 96 -14.66 -5.43 8.43
CA ASP A 96 -14.88 -4.15 9.10
C ASP A 96 -16.17 -3.49 8.61
N ALA A 97 -16.35 -3.40 7.29
CA ALA A 97 -17.55 -2.83 6.69
C ALA A 97 -18.82 -3.63 7.08
N LYS A 98 -18.75 -4.97 7.03
CA LYS A 98 -19.85 -5.85 7.46
C LYS A 98 -20.18 -5.70 8.94
N ASN A 99 -19.17 -5.55 9.80
CA ASN A 99 -19.38 -5.38 11.24
C ASN A 99 -19.95 -4.00 11.56
N LEU A 100 -19.49 -2.97 10.88
CA LEU A 100 -20.03 -1.61 11.02
C LEU A 100 -21.49 -1.57 10.60
N SER A 101 -21.86 -2.16 9.44
CA SER A 101 -23.23 -2.15 8.93
C SER A 101 -24.26 -2.84 9.84
N LYS A 102 -23.82 -3.58 10.87
CA LYS A 102 -24.68 -4.18 11.88
C LYS A 102 -24.88 -3.29 13.12
N LYS A 103 -24.08 -2.24 13.25
CA LYS A 103 -24.09 -1.32 14.39
C LYS A 103 -24.84 -0.02 14.10
N ILE A 104 -24.93 0.32 12.82
CA ILE A 104 -25.67 1.46 12.29
C ILE A 104 -26.91 1.00 11.52
#